data_b9ab8bf490ced2a71f31d467e291cd6a
#
_entry.id   b9ab8bf490ced2a71f31d467e291cd6a
#
_cell.length_a   1.000
_cell.length_b   1.000
_cell.length_c   1.000
_cell.angle_alpha   90.00
_cell.angle_beta   90.00
_cell.angle_gamma   90.00
#
_symmetry.space_group_name_H-M   'P 1'
#
loop_
_entity.id
_entity.type
_entity.pdbx_description
1 polymer ?
#
loop_
_entity_poly.entity_id
_entity_poly.type
_entity_poly.pdbx_seq_one_letter_code
_entity_poly.pdbx_strand_id
1 'polypeptide(L)'
;MYAHTVGSVRYHFADLRTLLARATPARSGDSLAGLSAGSAEERVAAQMALADLPLTTFLSEAVVPYEQDEVTRLVIDTHDAQAFRPVAHLTVGAFREWLLSHEVTSETLAALAPGVTPEMAAAVSKLMRSQDLVLVARKCQVITRFRNTLGLPGRLSTRLQPNHPTDDPRGIGASIIDGLLYASGDAVIGINPASDSPQTVMTLLHMVDALRHRYAIPTQSCVLAHLTTTLEVIRRGAPVDLVFQSIAGTEAANASFGISLALLAEARDAALELRRGTVGANVMYFETGQGSALSAAAHHGVDQQTCEARAYAVARRFEPLLVNTVVGFIGPEYLYNGKQILRAGLEDHFCGKLMGLPMGCDVCYTNHAEADQEDMDALLTMLGVAGCTYIMGVPGADDVMLGYQSTSFHDALYLREVLGLRPAPEFEAWLQAMGIMDDRSRLLPARGGVLHLADGMAAGQ
;
A
#
# COMPACT_ATOMS: atom_id res chain seq x y z
N MET A 1 -26.13 -19.96 4.92
CA MET A 1 -26.45 -20.17 3.47
C MET A 1 -27.14 -18.92 2.96
N TYR A 2 -26.67 -18.35 1.86
CA TYR A 2 -27.17 -17.12 1.23
C TYR A 2 -27.77 -17.47 -0.14
N ALA A 3 -28.70 -16.67 -0.64
CA ALA A 3 -29.31 -16.93 -1.95
C ALA A 3 -29.94 -15.65 -2.52
N HIS A 4 -29.89 -15.54 -3.85
CA HIS A 4 -30.63 -14.49 -4.59
C HIS A 4 -31.10 -15.03 -5.94
N THR A 5 -32.20 -14.49 -6.47
CA THR A 5 -32.77 -14.89 -7.75
C THR A 5 -32.49 -13.85 -8.82
N VAL A 6 -31.90 -14.26 -9.94
CA VAL A 6 -31.72 -13.41 -11.13
C VAL A 6 -32.45 -14.08 -12.30
N GLY A 7 -33.39 -13.36 -12.89
CA GLY A 7 -34.28 -13.92 -13.88
C GLY A 7 -35.12 -15.08 -13.29
N SER A 8 -35.02 -16.27 -13.87
CA SER A 8 -35.69 -17.49 -13.40
C SER A 8 -34.79 -18.41 -12.57
N VAL A 9 -33.51 -18.04 -12.37
CA VAL A 9 -32.52 -18.91 -11.70
C VAL A 9 -32.27 -18.39 -10.28
N ARG A 10 -32.38 -19.30 -9.31
CA ARG A 10 -32.01 -19.01 -7.93
C ARG A 10 -30.60 -19.55 -7.64
N TYR A 11 -29.70 -18.63 -7.31
CA TYR A 11 -28.30 -18.93 -6.95
C TYR A 11 -28.18 -19.09 -5.44
N HIS A 12 -27.35 -20.04 -5.01
CA HIS A 12 -27.10 -20.37 -3.60
C HIS A 12 -25.61 -20.26 -3.28
N PHE A 13 -25.28 -19.68 -2.13
CA PHE A 13 -23.92 -19.53 -1.63
C PHE A 13 -23.85 -20.16 -0.24
N ALA A 14 -22.94 -21.12 -0.08
CA ALA A 14 -22.89 -22.00 1.10
C ALA A 14 -22.63 -21.22 2.40
N ASP A 15 -21.70 -20.30 2.36
CA ASP A 15 -21.19 -19.53 3.49
C ASP A 15 -20.77 -18.10 3.05
N LEU A 16 -20.37 -17.28 4.02
CA LEU A 16 -19.92 -15.90 3.80
C LEU A 16 -18.69 -15.84 2.86
N ARG A 17 -17.73 -16.73 3.02
CA ARG A 17 -16.53 -16.80 2.19
C ARG A 17 -16.89 -17.03 0.72
N THR A 18 -17.76 -18.00 0.45
CA THR A 18 -18.26 -18.28 -0.91
C THR A 18 -19.03 -17.09 -1.49
N LEU A 19 -19.87 -16.44 -0.67
CA LEU A 19 -20.63 -15.25 -1.08
C LEU A 19 -19.69 -14.12 -1.49
N LEU A 20 -18.68 -13.81 -0.69
CA LEU A 20 -17.67 -12.77 -0.99
C LEU A 20 -16.92 -13.10 -2.28
N ALA A 21 -16.45 -14.33 -2.44
CA ALA A 21 -15.71 -14.76 -3.62
C ALA A 21 -16.55 -14.63 -4.90
N ARG A 22 -17.81 -15.07 -4.88
CA ARG A 22 -18.72 -14.98 -6.06
C ARG A 22 -19.15 -13.54 -6.35
N ALA A 23 -19.18 -12.65 -5.37
CA ALA A 23 -19.49 -11.22 -5.56
C ALA A 23 -18.33 -10.40 -6.14
N THR A 24 -17.09 -10.93 -6.09
CA THR A 24 -15.87 -10.23 -6.53
C THR A 24 -15.89 -9.99 -8.05
N PRO A 25 -15.53 -8.81 -8.56
CA PRO A 25 -15.26 -8.58 -9.95
C PRO A 25 -14.25 -9.59 -10.50
N ALA A 26 -14.39 -10.01 -11.76
CA ALA A 26 -13.56 -11.07 -12.34
C ALA A 26 -12.06 -10.78 -12.20
N ARG A 27 -11.32 -11.76 -11.69
CA ARG A 27 -9.87 -11.76 -11.49
C ARG A 27 -9.28 -13.08 -11.99
N SER A 28 -8.11 -13.02 -12.57
CA SER A 28 -7.41 -14.22 -13.05
C SER A 28 -7.06 -15.16 -11.91
N GLY A 29 -6.53 -14.65 -10.80
CA GLY A 29 -6.19 -15.47 -9.65
C GLY A 29 -7.39 -16.20 -9.05
N ASP A 30 -8.50 -15.51 -8.85
CA ASP A 30 -9.74 -16.14 -8.35
C ASP A 30 -10.28 -17.19 -9.32
N SER A 31 -10.13 -16.97 -10.64
CA SER A 31 -10.55 -17.93 -11.67
C SER A 31 -9.68 -19.18 -11.64
N LEU A 32 -8.37 -19.03 -11.54
CA LEU A 32 -7.43 -20.15 -11.42
C LEU A 32 -7.64 -20.95 -10.14
N ALA A 33 -7.97 -20.27 -9.04
CA ALA A 33 -8.28 -20.90 -7.76
C ALA A 33 -9.69 -21.52 -7.68
N GLY A 34 -10.53 -21.36 -8.74
CA GLY A 34 -11.91 -21.86 -8.75
C GLY A 34 -12.89 -21.09 -7.88
N LEU A 35 -12.53 -19.84 -7.49
CA LEU A 35 -13.29 -19.01 -6.57
C LEU A 35 -14.26 -18.06 -7.29
N SER A 36 -13.97 -17.70 -8.53
CA SER A 36 -14.79 -16.78 -9.33
C SER A 36 -16.21 -17.28 -9.55
N ALA A 37 -17.16 -16.34 -9.69
CA ALA A 37 -18.51 -16.67 -10.20
C ALA A 37 -18.42 -17.35 -11.56
N GLY A 38 -19.24 -18.39 -11.77
CA GLY A 38 -19.30 -19.15 -13.03
C GLY A 38 -19.96 -18.38 -14.17
N SER A 39 -20.70 -17.30 -13.86
CA SER A 39 -21.33 -16.42 -14.84
C SER A 39 -21.50 -14.99 -14.31
N ALA A 40 -21.83 -14.05 -15.22
CA ALA A 40 -22.16 -12.67 -14.85
C ALA A 40 -23.43 -12.61 -13.97
N GLU A 41 -24.42 -13.46 -14.26
CA GLU A 41 -25.67 -13.56 -13.52
C GLU A 41 -25.42 -14.07 -12.08
N GLU A 42 -24.57 -15.08 -11.92
CA GLU A 42 -24.19 -15.57 -10.59
C GLU A 42 -23.48 -14.46 -9.79
N ARG A 43 -22.60 -13.68 -10.42
CA ARG A 43 -21.95 -12.55 -9.76
C ARG A 43 -22.96 -11.50 -9.33
N VAL A 44 -23.90 -11.14 -10.18
CA VAL A 44 -24.98 -10.19 -9.84
C VAL A 44 -25.81 -10.75 -8.67
N ALA A 45 -26.17 -12.04 -8.71
CA ALA A 45 -26.91 -12.67 -7.61
C ALA A 45 -26.12 -12.62 -6.29
N ALA A 46 -24.81 -12.87 -6.34
CA ALA A 46 -23.94 -12.75 -5.17
C ALA A 46 -23.85 -11.32 -4.65
N GLN A 47 -23.71 -10.33 -5.54
CA GLN A 47 -23.67 -8.91 -5.16
C GLN A 47 -24.99 -8.45 -4.53
N MET A 48 -26.13 -8.89 -5.05
CA MET A 48 -27.43 -8.58 -4.48
C MET A 48 -27.63 -9.23 -3.11
N ALA A 49 -27.28 -10.52 -2.96
CA ALA A 49 -27.31 -11.19 -1.66
C ALA A 49 -26.37 -10.52 -0.64
N LEU A 50 -25.18 -10.07 -1.09
CA LEU A 50 -24.22 -9.36 -0.26
C LEU A 50 -24.74 -7.97 0.16
N ALA A 51 -25.44 -7.26 -0.73
CA ALA A 51 -26.02 -5.94 -0.43
C ALA A 51 -27.04 -5.99 0.71
N ASP A 52 -27.79 -7.09 0.81
CA ASP A 52 -28.80 -7.30 1.84
C ASP A 52 -28.22 -7.82 3.17
N LEU A 53 -26.91 -8.15 3.20
CA LEU A 53 -26.28 -8.73 4.37
C LEU A 53 -26.04 -7.68 5.47
N PRO A 54 -26.51 -7.90 6.74
CA PRO A 54 -26.19 -7.03 7.85
C PRO A 54 -24.68 -6.97 8.13
N LEU A 55 -24.12 -5.79 8.41
CA LEU A 55 -22.70 -5.64 8.77
C LEU A 55 -22.30 -6.47 9.99
N THR A 56 -23.23 -6.68 10.94
CA THR A 56 -23.00 -7.51 12.13
C THR A 56 -22.70 -8.97 11.81
N THR A 57 -23.06 -9.45 10.63
CA THR A 57 -22.74 -10.83 10.19
C THR A 57 -21.23 -11.06 10.14
N PHE A 58 -20.43 -10.05 9.74
CA PHE A 58 -18.97 -10.16 9.69
C PHE A 58 -18.30 -10.30 11.07
N LEU A 59 -19.03 -10.04 12.15
CA LEU A 59 -18.57 -10.23 13.53
C LEU A 59 -18.91 -11.62 14.08
N SER A 60 -19.84 -12.33 13.43
CA SER A 60 -20.34 -13.65 13.89
C SER A 60 -19.96 -14.80 12.95
N GLU A 61 -19.63 -14.53 11.70
CA GLU A 61 -19.24 -15.52 10.68
C GLU A 61 -17.89 -15.15 10.08
N ALA A 62 -16.84 -15.85 10.52
CA ALA A 62 -15.49 -15.62 10.04
C ALA A 62 -15.23 -16.36 8.70
N VAL A 63 -14.48 -15.72 7.76
CA VAL A 63 -14.10 -16.34 6.48
C VAL A 63 -13.02 -17.40 6.62
N VAL A 64 -12.17 -17.29 7.64
CA VAL A 64 -11.25 -18.34 8.11
C VAL A 64 -11.54 -18.57 9.59
N PRO A 65 -11.67 -19.81 10.08
CA PRO A 65 -12.01 -20.08 11.49
C PRO A 65 -11.01 -19.44 12.46
N TYR A 66 -11.53 -18.91 13.57
CA TYR A 66 -10.75 -18.23 14.62
C TYR A 66 -9.59 -19.07 15.14
N GLU A 67 -9.81 -20.36 15.36
CA GLU A 67 -8.82 -21.29 15.90
C GLU A 67 -7.69 -21.63 14.91
N GLN A 68 -7.90 -21.35 13.62
CA GLN A 68 -6.99 -21.77 12.54
C GLN A 68 -6.11 -20.63 12.02
N ASP A 69 -6.38 -19.35 12.44
CA ASP A 69 -5.76 -18.23 11.76
C ASP A 69 -5.52 -17.03 12.71
N GLU A 70 -4.27 -16.69 12.91
CA GLU A 70 -3.84 -15.58 13.76
C GLU A 70 -4.40 -14.21 13.26
N VAL A 71 -4.56 -14.04 11.94
CA VAL A 71 -5.14 -12.83 11.37
C VAL A 71 -6.62 -12.71 11.71
N THR A 72 -7.37 -13.82 11.70
CA THR A 72 -8.77 -13.83 12.16
C THR A 72 -8.86 -13.49 13.65
N ARG A 73 -7.99 -14.05 14.49
CA ARG A 73 -7.91 -13.70 15.92
C ARG A 73 -7.66 -12.20 16.08
N LEU A 74 -6.66 -11.66 15.36
CA LEU A 74 -6.35 -10.24 15.37
C LEU A 74 -7.57 -9.39 15.00
N VAL A 75 -8.28 -9.72 13.92
CA VAL A 75 -9.46 -8.96 13.44
C VAL A 75 -10.56 -8.92 14.50
N ILE A 76 -10.87 -10.09 15.11
CA ILE A 76 -11.95 -10.22 16.07
C ILE A 76 -11.59 -9.56 17.41
N ASP A 77 -10.38 -9.83 17.92
CA ASP A 77 -9.95 -9.38 19.26
C ASP A 77 -9.68 -7.87 19.33
N THR A 78 -9.36 -7.23 18.18
CA THR A 78 -9.07 -5.79 18.12
C THR A 78 -10.22 -4.95 17.56
N HIS A 79 -11.37 -5.55 17.26
CA HIS A 79 -12.52 -4.83 16.74
C HIS A 79 -13.07 -3.80 17.76
N ASP A 80 -13.19 -2.54 17.35
CA ASP A 80 -13.75 -1.49 18.18
C ASP A 80 -15.28 -1.39 17.99
N ALA A 81 -16.02 -2.03 18.89
CA ALA A 81 -17.48 -2.02 18.86
C ALA A 81 -18.09 -0.62 19.07
N GLN A 82 -17.38 0.31 19.77
CA GLN A 82 -17.85 1.68 19.95
C GLN A 82 -17.72 2.48 18.65
N ALA A 83 -16.60 2.36 17.97
CA ALA A 83 -16.37 2.97 16.66
C ALA A 83 -17.35 2.40 15.60
N PHE A 84 -17.69 1.11 15.67
CA PHE A 84 -18.62 0.44 14.77
C PHE A 84 -20.09 0.84 14.99
N ARG A 85 -20.48 1.22 16.21
CA ARG A 85 -21.87 1.46 16.61
C ARG A 85 -22.70 2.34 15.65
N PRO A 86 -22.17 3.45 15.07
CA PRO A 86 -22.95 4.30 14.17
C PRO A 86 -23.48 3.58 12.92
N VAL A 87 -22.82 2.53 12.46
CA VAL A 87 -23.16 1.79 11.24
C VAL A 87 -23.62 0.35 11.49
N ALA A 88 -23.64 -0.11 12.74
CA ALA A 88 -23.95 -1.48 13.12
C ALA A 88 -25.33 -1.98 12.64
N HIS A 89 -26.29 -1.08 12.45
CA HIS A 89 -27.64 -1.36 12.00
C HIS A 89 -27.79 -1.45 10.48
N LEU A 90 -26.72 -1.16 9.71
CA LEU A 90 -26.78 -1.10 8.26
C LEU A 90 -26.51 -2.49 7.65
N THR A 91 -27.06 -2.69 6.45
CA THR A 91 -26.59 -3.73 5.52
C THR A 91 -25.39 -3.23 4.73
N VAL A 92 -24.69 -4.13 4.02
CA VAL A 92 -23.56 -3.75 3.16
C VAL A 92 -23.99 -2.73 2.10
N GLY A 93 -25.19 -2.91 1.50
CA GLY A 93 -25.73 -1.96 0.52
C GLY A 93 -26.06 -0.60 1.15
N ALA A 94 -26.69 -0.58 2.33
CA ALA A 94 -26.97 0.65 3.07
C ALA A 94 -25.66 1.34 3.53
N PHE A 95 -24.64 0.57 3.89
CA PHE A 95 -23.31 1.10 4.23
C PHE A 95 -22.63 1.76 3.02
N ARG A 96 -22.76 1.16 1.82
CA ARG A 96 -22.32 1.81 0.58
C ARG A 96 -22.96 3.17 0.38
N GLU A 97 -24.30 3.27 0.50
CA GLU A 97 -25.01 4.54 0.34
C GLU A 97 -24.59 5.56 1.41
N TRP A 98 -24.40 5.12 2.65
CA TRP A 98 -23.93 5.97 3.74
C TRP A 98 -22.52 6.53 3.45
N LEU A 99 -21.58 5.69 3.01
CA LEU A 99 -20.22 6.12 2.64
C LEU A 99 -20.22 7.16 1.50
N LEU A 100 -21.14 7.05 0.56
CA LEU A 100 -21.29 7.96 -0.58
C LEU A 100 -21.99 9.27 -0.21
N SER A 101 -22.70 9.32 0.91
CA SER A 101 -23.43 10.51 1.38
C SER A 101 -22.49 11.71 1.56
N HIS A 102 -22.98 12.90 1.24
CA HIS A 102 -22.26 14.16 1.47
C HIS A 102 -22.09 14.52 2.95
N GLU A 103 -22.88 13.92 3.83
CA GLU A 103 -22.84 14.13 5.29
C GLU A 103 -21.65 13.41 5.94
N VAL A 104 -21.09 12.40 5.26
CA VAL A 104 -19.94 11.64 5.76
C VAL A 104 -18.66 12.38 5.46
N THR A 105 -18.02 12.86 6.53
CA THR A 105 -16.79 13.66 6.48
C THR A 105 -15.54 12.83 6.76
N SER A 106 -14.35 13.44 6.60
CA SER A 106 -13.08 12.81 6.95
C SER A 106 -13.00 12.42 8.43
N GLU A 107 -13.52 13.27 9.32
CA GLU A 107 -13.53 13.04 10.77
C GLU A 107 -14.44 11.85 11.12
N THR A 108 -15.60 11.76 10.45
CA THR A 108 -16.55 10.64 10.62
C THR A 108 -15.88 9.32 10.21
N LEU A 109 -15.18 9.31 9.07
CA LEU A 109 -14.49 8.11 8.58
C LEU A 109 -13.28 7.74 9.44
N ALA A 110 -12.52 8.72 9.93
CA ALA A 110 -11.41 8.48 10.85
C ALA A 110 -11.90 7.86 12.18
N ALA A 111 -13.02 8.35 12.72
CA ALA A 111 -13.63 7.79 13.93
C ALA A 111 -14.20 6.38 13.71
N LEU A 112 -14.70 6.08 12.52
CA LEU A 112 -15.25 4.77 12.16
C LEU A 112 -14.16 3.71 11.91
N ALA A 113 -13.00 4.09 11.38
CA ALA A 113 -11.96 3.18 10.87
C ALA A 113 -11.60 2.01 11.83
N PRO A 114 -11.46 2.19 13.17
CA PRO A 114 -11.19 1.09 14.08
C PRO A 114 -12.33 0.07 14.18
N GLY A 115 -13.55 0.47 13.84
CA GLY A 115 -14.75 -0.39 13.86
C GLY A 115 -15.02 -1.12 12.54
N VAL A 116 -14.26 -0.83 11.46
CA VAL A 116 -14.41 -1.52 10.18
C VAL A 116 -13.48 -2.73 10.15
N THR A 117 -14.07 -3.93 9.94
CA THR A 117 -13.26 -5.13 9.68
C THR A 117 -12.80 -5.17 8.21
N PRO A 118 -11.71 -5.89 7.90
CA PRO A 118 -11.26 -6.07 6.51
C PRO A 118 -12.35 -6.64 5.61
N GLU A 119 -13.12 -7.60 6.10
CA GLU A 119 -14.18 -8.25 5.35
C GLU A 119 -15.36 -7.29 5.08
N MET A 120 -15.66 -6.35 5.99
CA MET A 120 -16.65 -5.28 5.74
C MET A 120 -16.15 -4.33 4.64
N ALA A 121 -14.88 -3.93 4.68
CA ALA A 121 -14.28 -3.07 3.66
C ALA A 121 -14.26 -3.77 2.29
N ALA A 122 -13.85 -5.04 2.25
CA ALA A 122 -13.90 -5.87 1.07
C ALA A 122 -15.33 -6.02 0.52
N ALA A 123 -16.30 -6.32 1.37
CA ALA A 123 -17.69 -6.52 0.97
C ALA A 123 -18.29 -5.27 0.31
N VAL A 124 -18.12 -4.11 0.92
CA VAL A 124 -18.68 -2.87 0.38
C VAL A 124 -18.00 -2.45 -0.92
N SER A 125 -16.69 -2.69 -1.07
CA SER A 125 -15.94 -2.37 -2.30
C SER A 125 -16.44 -3.18 -3.50
N LYS A 126 -16.90 -4.43 -3.30
CA LYS A 126 -17.47 -5.30 -4.35
C LYS A 126 -18.77 -4.74 -4.94
N LEU A 127 -19.47 -3.88 -4.20
CA LEU A 127 -20.71 -3.20 -4.64
C LEU A 127 -20.45 -1.81 -5.25
N MET A 128 -19.20 -1.33 -5.23
CA MET A 128 -18.82 0.00 -5.70
C MET A 128 -18.25 -0.04 -7.13
N ARG A 129 -18.54 1.00 -7.91
CA ARG A 129 -17.86 1.28 -9.18
C ARG A 129 -16.52 1.97 -8.87
N SER A 130 -15.62 2.04 -9.86
CA SER A 130 -14.32 2.72 -9.71
C SER A 130 -14.48 4.17 -9.22
N GLN A 131 -15.43 4.92 -9.76
CA GLN A 131 -15.69 6.29 -9.30
C GLN A 131 -16.20 6.38 -7.85
N ASP A 132 -16.94 5.38 -7.38
CA ASP A 132 -17.42 5.33 -5.99
C ASP A 132 -16.23 5.08 -5.04
N LEU A 133 -15.31 4.17 -5.41
CA LEU A 133 -14.08 3.91 -4.66
C LEU A 133 -13.21 5.17 -4.56
N VAL A 134 -13.01 5.89 -5.67
CA VAL A 134 -12.26 7.15 -5.71
C VAL A 134 -12.92 8.21 -4.82
N LEU A 135 -14.24 8.38 -4.92
CA LEU A 135 -14.98 9.39 -4.17
C LEU A 135 -14.86 9.18 -2.65
N VAL A 136 -15.02 7.94 -2.18
CA VAL A 136 -14.94 7.63 -0.74
C VAL A 136 -13.50 7.67 -0.25
N ALA A 137 -12.54 7.07 -0.98
CA ALA A 137 -11.12 7.09 -0.60
C ALA A 137 -10.59 8.52 -0.44
N ARG A 138 -11.03 9.46 -1.29
CA ARG A 138 -10.68 10.88 -1.20
C ARG A 138 -11.13 11.53 0.12
N LYS A 139 -12.22 11.07 0.71
CA LYS A 139 -12.69 11.55 2.03
C LYS A 139 -11.84 11.00 3.18
N CYS A 140 -11.22 9.82 3.02
CA CYS A 140 -10.41 9.18 4.05
C CYS A 140 -9.05 9.86 4.14
N GLN A 141 -8.82 10.64 5.20
CA GLN A 141 -7.54 11.29 5.44
C GLN A 141 -6.76 10.55 6.51
N VAL A 142 -5.55 10.13 6.18
CA VAL A 142 -4.63 9.44 7.11
C VAL A 142 -3.30 10.17 7.13
N ILE A 143 -2.87 10.62 8.30
CA ILE A 143 -1.62 11.37 8.49
C ILE A 143 -0.68 10.54 9.33
N THR A 144 0.53 10.31 8.81
CA THR A 144 1.61 9.60 9.51
C THR A 144 2.88 10.44 9.53
N ARG A 145 3.79 10.15 10.49
CA ARG A 145 4.97 10.99 10.73
C ARG A 145 6.17 10.16 11.14
N PHE A 146 7.31 10.48 10.57
CA PHE A 146 8.62 10.03 11.05
C PHE A 146 9.66 11.16 10.90
N ARG A 147 10.25 11.39 9.72
CA ARG A 147 11.05 12.59 9.40
C ARG A 147 10.28 13.58 8.53
N ASN A 148 9.28 13.08 7.82
CA ASN A 148 8.30 13.85 7.08
C ASN A 148 6.90 13.59 7.63
N THR A 149 6.02 14.57 7.40
CA THR A 149 4.58 14.43 7.64
C THR A 149 3.90 14.07 6.33
N LEU A 150 3.33 12.86 6.25
CA LEU A 150 2.71 12.30 5.06
C LEU A 150 1.19 12.30 5.16
N GLY A 151 0.49 12.31 4.01
CA GLY A 151 -0.96 12.21 3.93
C GLY A 151 -1.73 13.49 4.26
N LEU A 152 -1.06 14.65 4.33
CA LEU A 152 -1.72 15.94 4.49
C LEU A 152 -2.54 16.30 3.23
N PRO A 153 -3.66 17.04 3.38
CA PRO A 153 -4.44 17.53 2.24
C PRO A 153 -3.58 18.34 1.26
N GLY A 154 -3.80 18.13 -0.05
CA GLY A 154 -3.04 18.81 -1.10
C GLY A 154 -1.59 18.38 -1.22
N ARG A 155 -1.23 17.22 -0.66
CA ARG A 155 0.12 16.65 -0.72
C ARG A 155 0.11 15.28 -1.40
N LEU A 156 1.17 15.00 -2.17
CA LEU A 156 1.49 13.70 -2.73
C LEU A 156 2.97 13.46 -2.54
N SER A 157 3.31 12.39 -1.84
CA SER A 157 4.70 12.00 -1.60
C SER A 157 5.18 10.93 -2.59
N THR A 158 6.48 10.64 -2.58
CA THR A 158 7.09 9.67 -3.49
C THR A 158 8.02 8.75 -2.71
N ARG A 159 7.91 7.45 -2.91
CA ARG A 159 8.99 6.51 -2.59
C ARG A 159 10.01 6.55 -3.72
N LEU A 160 11.23 6.97 -3.43
CA LEU A 160 12.36 6.88 -4.35
C LEU A 160 12.94 5.46 -4.27
N GLN A 161 12.95 4.74 -5.39
CA GLN A 161 13.43 3.34 -5.50
C GLN A 161 14.69 3.27 -6.36
N PRO A 162 15.89 3.45 -5.77
CA PRO A 162 17.15 3.51 -6.51
C PRO A 162 17.81 2.12 -6.59
N ASN A 163 17.10 1.10 -7.04
CA ASN A 163 17.60 -0.27 -7.05
C ASN A 163 18.79 -0.44 -8.02
N HIS A 164 19.69 -1.37 -7.69
CA HIS A 164 20.83 -1.69 -8.54
C HIS A 164 21.08 -3.21 -8.55
N PRO A 165 21.30 -3.86 -9.72
CA PRO A 165 21.38 -5.32 -9.84
C PRO A 165 22.49 -6.00 -9.03
N THR A 166 23.50 -5.24 -8.62
CA THR A 166 24.65 -5.75 -7.85
C THR A 166 24.85 -5.03 -6.52
N ASP A 167 23.84 -4.29 -6.04
CA ASP A 167 23.91 -3.48 -4.81
C ASP A 167 25.11 -2.49 -4.79
N ASP A 168 25.56 -2.01 -5.96
CA ASP A 168 26.68 -1.04 -6.02
C ASP A 168 26.26 0.28 -5.36
N PRO A 169 26.88 0.66 -4.23
CA PRO A 169 26.53 1.90 -3.51
C PRO A 169 26.69 3.17 -4.36
N ARG A 170 27.58 3.15 -5.35
CA ARG A 170 27.82 4.30 -6.23
C ARG A 170 26.67 4.46 -7.24
N GLY A 171 26.20 3.36 -7.82
CA GLY A 171 25.05 3.35 -8.72
C GLY A 171 23.77 3.74 -8.00
N ILE A 172 23.53 3.15 -6.82
CA ILE A 172 22.39 3.48 -5.95
C ILE A 172 22.43 4.96 -5.55
N GLY A 173 23.59 5.47 -5.12
CA GLY A 173 23.74 6.88 -4.74
C GLY A 173 23.50 7.84 -5.90
N ALA A 174 23.93 7.50 -7.12
CA ALA A 174 23.63 8.30 -8.31
C ALA A 174 22.11 8.36 -8.58
N SER A 175 21.41 7.23 -8.49
CA SER A 175 19.95 7.16 -8.65
C SER A 175 19.22 7.92 -7.56
N ILE A 176 19.72 7.91 -6.30
CA ILE A 176 19.16 8.73 -5.22
C ILE A 176 19.25 10.21 -5.56
N ILE A 177 20.42 10.68 -5.99
CA ILE A 177 20.64 12.09 -6.34
C ILE A 177 19.72 12.48 -7.49
N ASP A 178 19.63 11.66 -8.53
CA ASP A 178 18.74 11.93 -9.66
C ASP A 178 17.29 12.08 -9.20
N GLY A 179 16.76 11.14 -8.41
CA GLY A 179 15.41 11.23 -7.87
C GLY A 179 15.18 12.46 -6.98
N LEU A 180 16.15 12.84 -6.15
CA LEU A 180 16.06 14.06 -5.32
C LEU A 180 15.97 15.33 -6.18
N LEU A 181 16.68 15.38 -7.32
CA LEU A 181 16.62 16.49 -8.28
C LEU A 181 15.25 16.60 -8.96
N TYR A 182 14.49 15.52 -9.03
CA TYR A 182 13.09 15.48 -9.48
C TYR A 182 12.09 15.61 -8.31
N ALA A 183 12.52 16.09 -7.16
CA ALA A 183 11.69 16.23 -5.96
C ALA A 183 10.99 14.93 -5.51
N SER A 184 11.67 13.78 -5.71
CA SER A 184 11.23 12.46 -5.26
C SER A 184 11.99 12.01 -4.01
N GLY A 185 11.33 11.25 -3.10
CA GLY A 185 11.96 10.66 -1.92
C GLY A 185 11.41 11.14 -0.58
N ASP A 186 10.37 11.95 -0.57
CA ASP A 186 9.77 12.46 0.66
C ASP A 186 8.98 11.39 1.44
N ALA A 187 8.42 10.37 0.78
CA ALA A 187 7.83 9.24 1.50
C ALA A 187 8.92 8.34 2.11
N VAL A 188 9.90 7.97 1.30
CA VAL A 188 11.05 7.16 1.72
C VAL A 188 12.08 7.04 0.57
N ILE A 189 13.36 6.94 0.91
CA ILE A 189 14.37 6.37 0.02
C ILE A 189 14.40 4.87 0.34
N GLY A 190 13.79 4.06 -0.54
CA GLY A 190 13.58 2.63 -0.32
C GLY A 190 14.38 1.78 -1.32
N ILE A 191 15.37 1.05 -0.82
CA ILE A 191 16.25 0.20 -1.63
C ILE A 191 15.82 -1.26 -1.48
N ASN A 192 15.43 -1.92 -2.58
CA ASN A 192 15.33 -3.37 -2.59
C ASN A 192 16.74 -3.93 -2.85
N PRO A 193 17.37 -4.61 -1.88
CA PRO A 193 18.70 -5.15 -2.09
C PRO A 193 18.63 -6.40 -2.98
N ALA A 194 19.60 -6.56 -3.87
CA ALA A 194 19.78 -7.78 -4.66
C ALA A 194 20.19 -8.97 -3.77
N SER A 195 20.75 -8.68 -2.61
CA SER A 195 21.18 -9.68 -1.62
C SER A 195 20.67 -9.30 -0.23
N ASP A 196 19.93 -10.20 0.42
CA ASP A 196 19.47 -10.07 1.81
C ASP A 196 20.58 -10.42 2.83
N SER A 197 21.84 -10.08 2.52
CA SER A 197 22.93 -10.30 3.46
C SER A 197 23.04 -9.15 4.46
N PRO A 198 23.24 -9.41 5.77
CA PRO A 198 23.40 -8.36 6.78
C PRO A 198 24.51 -7.36 6.44
N GLN A 199 25.59 -7.82 5.79
CA GLN A 199 26.70 -6.96 5.40
C GLN A 199 26.30 -5.96 4.31
N THR A 200 25.61 -6.42 3.26
CA THR A 200 25.09 -5.56 2.18
C THR A 200 24.10 -4.55 2.75
N VAL A 201 23.14 -5.01 3.55
CA VAL A 201 22.12 -4.17 4.17
C VAL A 201 22.75 -3.07 5.04
N MET A 202 23.76 -3.42 5.87
CA MET A 202 24.50 -2.44 6.67
C MET A 202 25.22 -1.40 5.79
N THR A 203 25.88 -1.84 4.73
CA THR A 203 26.59 -0.95 3.81
C THR A 203 25.65 0.06 3.18
N LEU A 204 24.49 -0.38 2.70
CA LEU A 204 23.49 0.49 2.09
C LEU A 204 22.86 1.44 3.11
N LEU A 205 22.51 0.98 4.31
CA LEU A 205 21.97 1.82 5.39
C LEU A 205 22.96 2.93 5.77
N HIS A 206 24.23 2.61 5.98
CA HIS A 206 25.24 3.62 6.30
C HIS A 206 25.48 4.60 5.17
N MET A 207 25.48 4.14 3.91
CA MET A 207 25.61 5.01 2.73
C MET A 207 24.48 6.02 2.64
N VAL A 208 23.22 5.56 2.76
CA VAL A 208 22.06 6.46 2.69
C VAL A 208 22.02 7.41 3.89
N ASP A 209 22.37 6.93 5.07
CA ASP A 209 22.42 7.77 6.29
C ASP A 209 23.50 8.85 6.19
N ALA A 210 24.68 8.53 5.66
CA ALA A 210 25.75 9.50 5.39
C ALA A 210 25.31 10.57 4.36
N LEU A 211 24.65 10.16 3.29
CA LEU A 211 24.11 11.06 2.27
C LEU A 211 23.07 12.00 2.89
N ARG A 212 22.13 11.44 3.64
CA ARG A 212 21.08 12.18 4.32
C ARG A 212 21.66 13.24 5.30
N HIS A 213 22.65 12.87 6.11
CA HIS A 213 23.31 13.80 7.04
C HIS A 213 24.09 14.89 6.31
N ARG A 214 24.83 14.51 5.26
CA ARG A 214 25.66 15.46 4.49
C ARG A 214 24.86 16.61 3.91
N TYR A 215 23.67 16.33 3.40
CA TYR A 215 22.80 17.32 2.75
C TYR A 215 21.60 17.73 3.60
N ALA A 216 21.55 17.32 4.85
CA ALA A 216 20.45 17.57 5.79
C ALA A 216 19.06 17.21 5.20
N ILE A 217 18.97 16.09 4.45
CA ILE A 217 17.75 15.69 3.79
C ILE A 217 16.73 15.23 4.84
N PRO A 218 15.55 15.85 4.94
CA PRO A 218 14.53 15.48 5.93
C PRO A 218 13.68 14.31 5.39
N THR A 219 14.32 13.18 5.13
CA THR A 219 13.64 11.97 4.68
C THR A 219 14.09 10.76 5.49
N GLN A 220 13.30 9.73 5.49
CA GLN A 220 13.59 8.42 6.05
C GLN A 220 14.13 7.49 4.98
N SER A 221 14.94 6.52 5.41
CA SER A 221 15.48 5.47 4.57
C SER A 221 14.97 4.09 4.98
N CYS A 222 14.93 3.18 4.01
CA CYS A 222 14.63 1.78 4.22
C CYS A 222 15.44 0.91 3.25
N VAL A 223 16.14 -0.09 3.75
CA VAL A 223 16.60 -1.20 2.92
C VAL A 223 15.61 -2.33 3.14
N LEU A 224 14.94 -2.75 2.06
CA LEU A 224 13.80 -3.67 2.08
C LEU A 224 14.27 -5.12 2.23
N ALA A 225 15.02 -5.39 3.28
CA ALA A 225 15.47 -6.71 3.68
C ALA A 225 14.42 -7.41 4.53
N HIS A 226 14.48 -8.74 4.62
CA HIS A 226 13.62 -9.50 5.53
C HIS A 226 13.81 -9.02 6.96
N LEU A 227 12.73 -9.00 7.75
CA LEU A 227 12.79 -8.41 9.09
C LEU A 227 13.76 -9.09 10.06
N THR A 228 14.09 -10.39 9.88
CA THR A 228 15.14 -11.06 10.66
C THR A 228 16.53 -10.46 10.38
N THR A 229 16.83 -10.15 9.12
CA THR A 229 18.04 -9.44 8.72
C THR A 229 18.04 -8.02 9.27
N THR A 230 16.90 -7.33 9.21
CA THR A 230 16.75 -5.99 9.79
C THR A 230 17.01 -5.99 11.29
N LEU A 231 16.45 -6.94 12.05
CA LEU A 231 16.73 -7.11 13.48
C LEU A 231 18.22 -7.36 13.75
N GLU A 232 18.87 -8.18 12.94
CA GLU A 232 20.30 -8.45 13.08
C GLU A 232 21.15 -7.19 12.87
N VAL A 233 20.87 -6.41 11.83
CA VAL A 233 21.63 -5.17 11.57
C VAL A 233 21.35 -4.09 12.62
N ILE A 234 20.13 -4.02 13.19
CA ILE A 234 19.83 -3.16 14.34
C ILE A 234 20.73 -3.53 15.53
N ARG A 235 20.82 -4.82 15.87
CA ARG A 235 21.70 -5.30 16.97
C ARG A 235 23.18 -4.99 16.73
N ARG A 236 23.59 -4.87 15.47
CA ARG A 236 24.95 -4.46 15.07
C ARG A 236 25.15 -2.95 15.02
N GLY A 237 24.13 -2.14 15.36
CA GLY A 237 24.20 -0.68 15.40
C GLY A 237 23.97 0.03 14.07
N ALA A 238 23.34 -0.61 13.08
CA ALA A 238 23.01 0.01 11.82
C ALA A 238 21.95 1.12 11.99
N PRO A 239 22.00 2.20 11.19
CA PRO A 239 21.08 3.34 11.30
C PRO A 239 19.74 3.07 10.60
N VAL A 240 18.94 2.14 11.13
CA VAL A 240 17.63 1.78 10.57
C VAL A 240 16.60 2.85 10.92
N ASP A 241 15.99 3.47 9.90
CA ASP A 241 14.86 4.39 10.08
C ASP A 241 13.53 3.63 10.06
N LEU A 242 13.27 2.83 9.01
CA LEU A 242 12.05 2.05 8.86
C LEU A 242 12.34 0.55 8.79
N VAL A 243 11.44 -0.23 9.39
CA VAL A 243 11.39 -1.68 9.23
C VAL A 243 10.41 -2.03 8.13
N PHE A 244 10.89 -2.71 7.11
CA PHE A 244 10.10 -3.23 6.01
C PHE A 244 9.66 -4.67 6.25
N GLN A 245 8.46 -5.02 5.80
CA GLN A 245 8.05 -6.40 5.60
C GLN A 245 6.86 -6.52 4.64
N SER A 246 6.90 -7.53 3.77
CA SER A 246 5.72 -8.00 3.05
C SER A 246 4.81 -8.78 3.99
N ILE A 247 3.51 -8.50 3.92
CA ILE A 247 2.50 -9.11 4.79
C ILE A 247 1.36 -9.70 3.96
N ALA A 248 0.59 -10.61 4.56
CA ALA A 248 -0.53 -11.26 3.92
C ALA A 248 -1.75 -11.37 4.84
N GLY A 249 -2.90 -11.71 4.24
CA GLY A 249 -4.20 -11.76 4.92
C GLY A 249 -4.50 -13.06 5.67
N THR A 250 -3.53 -13.98 5.79
CA THR A 250 -3.67 -15.23 6.55
C THR A 250 -2.39 -15.56 7.31
N GLU A 251 -2.51 -16.28 8.42
CA GLU A 251 -1.37 -16.82 9.18
C GLU A 251 -0.50 -17.71 8.31
N ALA A 252 -1.12 -18.59 7.53
CA ALA A 252 -0.41 -19.53 6.66
C ALA A 252 0.44 -18.81 5.60
N ALA A 253 -0.08 -17.74 4.99
CA ALA A 253 0.68 -16.95 4.03
C ALA A 253 1.80 -16.15 4.71
N ASN A 254 1.57 -15.53 5.87
CA ASN A 254 2.61 -14.87 6.66
C ASN A 254 3.72 -15.84 7.08
N ALA A 255 3.36 -17.05 7.53
CA ALA A 255 4.32 -18.09 7.88
C ALA A 255 5.16 -18.53 6.66
N SER A 256 4.59 -18.55 5.44
CA SER A 256 5.35 -18.85 4.22
C SER A 256 6.41 -17.78 3.89
N PHE A 257 6.22 -16.55 4.36
CA PHE A 257 7.20 -15.46 4.30
C PHE A 257 8.18 -15.47 5.49
N GLY A 258 8.04 -16.41 6.41
CA GLY A 258 8.88 -16.50 7.61
C GLY A 258 8.53 -15.49 8.70
N ILE A 259 7.30 -14.97 8.74
CA ILE A 259 6.87 -13.94 9.70
C ILE A 259 5.68 -14.38 10.55
N SER A 260 5.53 -13.74 11.70
CA SER A 260 4.38 -13.81 12.60
C SER A 260 4.10 -12.43 13.20
N LEU A 261 2.93 -12.23 13.81
CA LEU A 261 2.62 -10.98 14.50
C LEU A 261 3.60 -10.67 15.64
N ALA A 262 4.09 -11.72 16.32
CA ALA A 262 5.08 -11.56 17.41
C ALA A 262 6.42 -11.04 16.87
N LEU A 263 6.89 -11.57 15.74
CA LEU A 263 8.15 -11.14 15.12
C LEU A 263 8.04 -9.70 14.55
N LEU A 264 6.88 -9.34 14.01
CA LEU A 264 6.60 -7.95 13.59
C LEU A 264 6.63 -6.99 14.79
N ALA A 265 6.08 -7.39 15.95
CA ALA A 265 6.12 -6.59 17.17
C ALA A 265 7.55 -6.40 17.67
N GLU A 266 8.36 -7.47 17.72
CA GLU A 266 9.79 -7.38 18.10
C GLU A 266 10.54 -6.39 17.21
N ALA A 267 10.33 -6.46 15.89
CA ALA A 267 11.03 -5.59 14.96
C ALA A 267 10.58 -4.12 15.06
N ARG A 268 9.29 -3.88 15.28
CA ARG A 268 8.76 -2.52 15.56
C ARG A 268 9.38 -1.93 16.83
N ASP A 269 9.38 -2.69 17.90
CA ASP A 269 9.88 -2.23 19.18
C ASP A 269 11.40 -1.93 19.12
N ALA A 270 12.18 -2.80 18.46
CA ALA A 270 13.59 -2.57 18.21
C ALA A 270 13.86 -1.28 17.40
N ALA A 271 13.04 -0.98 16.40
CA ALA A 271 13.17 0.26 15.62
C ALA A 271 12.77 1.50 16.42
N LEU A 272 11.72 1.41 17.26
CA LEU A 272 11.28 2.50 18.13
C LEU A 272 12.36 2.88 19.16
N GLU A 273 13.12 1.90 19.68
CA GLU A 273 14.23 2.14 20.61
C GLU A 273 15.35 2.99 20.01
N LEU A 274 15.55 2.95 18.69
CA LEU A 274 16.56 3.76 18.00
C LEU A 274 16.23 5.27 17.99
N ARG A 275 14.97 5.67 18.19
CA ARG A 275 14.50 7.07 18.29
C ARG A 275 14.98 7.96 17.15
N ARG A 276 14.94 7.48 15.92
CA ARG A 276 15.48 8.17 14.76
C ARG A 276 14.50 9.15 14.08
N GLY A 277 13.21 9.10 14.43
CA GLY A 277 12.20 10.05 13.95
C GLY A 277 12.44 11.47 14.45
N THR A 278 12.10 12.48 13.64
CA THR A 278 12.25 13.91 14.00
C THR A 278 10.92 14.62 14.22
N VAL A 279 9.84 14.15 13.55
CA VAL A 279 8.49 14.72 13.66
C VAL A 279 7.45 13.69 14.10
N GLY A 280 7.81 12.42 14.20
CA GLY A 280 6.95 11.33 14.66
C GLY A 280 7.70 10.03 14.86
N ALA A 281 6.95 8.95 15.11
CA ALA A 281 7.49 7.65 15.49
C ALA A 281 6.86 6.46 14.72
N ASN A 282 6.26 6.68 13.55
CA ASN A 282 5.77 5.58 12.71
C ASN A 282 6.98 4.92 12.01
N VAL A 283 7.37 3.72 12.45
CA VAL A 283 8.61 3.05 12.02
C VAL A 283 8.39 1.88 11.04
N MET A 284 7.13 1.48 10.82
CA MET A 284 6.84 0.32 9.97
C MET A 284 6.52 0.74 8.54
N TYR A 285 6.98 -0.07 7.59
CA TYR A 285 6.66 0.01 6.19
C TYR A 285 6.22 -1.36 5.68
N PHE A 286 4.97 -1.48 5.24
CA PHE A 286 4.42 -2.74 4.74
C PHE A 286 4.15 -2.70 3.25
N GLU A 287 4.38 -3.84 2.60
CA GLU A 287 3.96 -4.10 1.23
C GLU A 287 3.04 -5.32 1.18
N THR A 288 2.05 -5.24 0.33
CA THR A 288 1.12 -6.30 -0.03
C THR A 288 0.48 -5.95 -1.38
N GLY A 289 -0.51 -6.70 -1.86
CA GLY A 289 -1.21 -6.37 -3.10
C GLY A 289 -2.00 -7.55 -3.64
N GLN A 290 -3.09 -7.28 -4.34
CA GLN A 290 -3.89 -8.33 -4.97
C GLN A 290 -3.07 -9.16 -5.97
N GLY A 291 -2.01 -8.61 -6.55
CA GLY A 291 -1.08 -9.33 -7.41
C GLY A 291 -0.35 -10.49 -6.76
N SER A 292 -0.41 -10.65 -5.43
CA SER A 292 0.24 -11.76 -4.69
C SER A 292 -0.65 -12.38 -3.62
N ALA A 293 -1.89 -11.94 -3.46
CA ALA A 293 -2.77 -12.29 -2.34
C ALA A 293 -3.07 -13.80 -2.21
N LEU A 294 -3.00 -14.55 -3.31
CA LEU A 294 -3.23 -16.01 -3.34
C LEU A 294 -1.94 -16.83 -3.33
N SER A 295 -0.78 -16.21 -3.14
CA SER A 295 0.52 -16.87 -3.14
C SER A 295 0.57 -18.02 -2.12
N ALA A 296 1.42 -19.03 -2.39
CA ALA A 296 1.61 -20.22 -1.57
C ALA A 296 0.35 -21.09 -1.36
N ALA A 297 -0.74 -20.86 -2.11
CA ALA A 297 -2.04 -21.52 -1.91
C ALA A 297 -2.55 -21.45 -0.44
N ALA A 298 -2.16 -20.40 0.28
CA ALA A 298 -2.40 -20.22 1.72
C ALA A 298 -3.66 -19.38 2.02
N HIS A 299 -4.53 -19.18 1.05
CA HIS A 299 -5.70 -18.30 1.13
C HIS A 299 -6.96 -18.94 1.76
N HIS A 300 -6.94 -20.20 2.13
CA HIS A 300 -8.08 -20.94 2.73
C HIS A 300 -9.41 -20.81 1.97
N GLY A 301 -9.38 -20.65 0.64
CA GLY A 301 -10.57 -20.43 -0.19
C GLY A 301 -11.18 -19.02 -0.10
N VAL A 302 -10.47 -18.07 0.49
CA VAL A 302 -10.82 -16.63 0.48
C VAL A 302 -10.37 -16.04 -0.85
N ASP A 303 -11.20 -15.19 -1.45
CA ASP A 303 -10.88 -14.51 -2.70
C ASP A 303 -9.76 -13.48 -2.55
N GLN A 304 -9.12 -13.18 -3.68
CA GLN A 304 -7.93 -12.35 -3.78
C GLN A 304 -8.11 -10.98 -3.12
N GLN A 305 -9.22 -10.31 -3.39
CA GLN A 305 -9.48 -8.97 -2.86
C GLN A 305 -9.79 -9.00 -1.34
N THR A 306 -10.51 -10.01 -0.86
CA THR A 306 -10.75 -10.16 0.59
C THR A 306 -9.47 -10.53 1.33
N CYS A 307 -8.60 -11.39 0.75
CA CYS A 307 -7.28 -11.68 1.31
C CYS A 307 -6.42 -10.42 1.44
N GLU A 308 -6.41 -9.56 0.41
CA GLU A 308 -5.68 -8.31 0.45
C GLU A 308 -6.19 -7.38 1.56
N ALA A 309 -7.50 -7.18 1.67
CA ALA A 309 -8.07 -6.38 2.74
C ALA A 309 -7.71 -6.93 4.14
N ARG A 310 -7.59 -8.25 4.30
CA ARG A 310 -7.19 -8.88 5.56
C ARG A 310 -5.74 -8.59 5.93
N ALA A 311 -4.83 -8.45 4.96
CA ALA A 311 -3.46 -8.00 5.20
C ALA A 311 -3.43 -6.59 5.82
N TYR A 312 -4.41 -5.75 5.49
CA TYR A 312 -4.53 -4.40 6.09
C TYR A 312 -4.86 -4.42 7.59
N ALA A 313 -5.51 -5.47 8.10
CA ALA A 313 -5.66 -5.63 9.55
C ALA A 313 -4.30 -5.88 10.24
N VAL A 314 -3.41 -6.65 9.60
CA VAL A 314 -2.04 -6.82 10.09
C VAL A 314 -1.31 -5.48 10.08
N ALA A 315 -1.35 -4.74 8.96
CA ALA A 315 -0.73 -3.42 8.88
C ALA A 315 -1.23 -2.47 9.98
N ARG A 316 -2.56 -2.38 10.16
CA ARG A 316 -3.19 -1.47 11.13
C ARG A 316 -2.71 -1.70 12.56
N ARG A 317 -2.44 -2.95 12.94
CA ARG A 317 -1.95 -3.32 14.29
C ARG A 317 -0.64 -2.61 14.65
N PHE A 318 0.18 -2.27 13.67
CA PHE A 318 1.53 -1.75 13.87
C PHE A 318 1.69 -0.26 13.55
N GLU A 319 0.61 0.46 13.25
CA GLU A 319 0.60 1.92 12.99
C GLU A 319 1.71 2.35 12.02
N PRO A 320 1.72 1.84 10.78
CA PRO A 320 2.83 2.03 9.85
C PRO A 320 2.95 3.50 9.40
N LEU A 321 4.17 3.89 9.00
CA LEU A 321 4.39 5.11 8.23
C LEU A 321 3.82 4.98 6.82
N LEU A 322 4.00 3.80 6.21
CA LEU A 322 3.68 3.51 4.81
C LEU A 322 3.03 2.13 4.68
N VAL A 323 2.00 2.03 3.85
CA VAL A 323 1.48 0.77 3.32
C VAL A 323 1.43 0.89 1.81
N ASN A 324 2.10 -0.01 1.10
CA ASN A 324 2.15 -0.04 -0.35
C ASN A 324 1.35 -1.22 -0.88
N THR A 325 0.39 -0.97 -1.78
CA THR A 325 -0.18 -2.04 -2.58
C THR A 325 0.60 -2.18 -3.88
N VAL A 326 1.12 -3.37 -4.16
CA VAL A 326 1.86 -3.71 -5.37
C VAL A 326 0.92 -4.50 -6.28
N VAL A 327 0.37 -3.84 -7.30
CA VAL A 327 -0.81 -4.40 -7.99
C VAL A 327 -0.48 -5.41 -9.08
N GLY A 328 0.50 -5.18 -9.94
CA GLY A 328 0.75 -6.01 -11.13
C GLY A 328 2.09 -6.76 -11.14
N PHE A 329 2.82 -6.82 -10.02
CA PHE A 329 4.19 -7.30 -9.97
C PHE A 329 4.35 -8.81 -10.26
N ILE A 330 3.44 -9.67 -9.75
CA ILE A 330 3.55 -11.14 -9.95
C ILE A 330 3.20 -11.55 -11.37
N GLY A 331 2.28 -10.84 -12.01
CA GLY A 331 1.95 -11.06 -13.42
C GLY A 331 0.54 -11.60 -13.68
N PRO A 332 0.31 -12.14 -14.90
CA PRO A 332 -1.03 -12.42 -15.41
C PRO A 332 -1.77 -13.54 -14.67
N GLU A 333 -1.09 -14.37 -13.91
CA GLU A 333 -1.72 -15.43 -13.11
C GLU A 333 -2.74 -14.87 -12.11
N TYR A 334 -2.48 -13.67 -11.59
CA TYR A 334 -3.33 -13.02 -10.59
C TYR A 334 -4.16 -11.88 -11.16
N LEU A 335 -3.56 -11.02 -12.01
CA LEU A 335 -4.20 -9.88 -12.65
C LEU A 335 -3.77 -9.85 -14.13
N TYR A 336 -4.60 -10.40 -14.99
CA TYR A 336 -4.24 -10.69 -16.38
C TYR A 336 -4.02 -9.45 -17.25
N ASN A 337 -4.80 -8.39 -17.04
CA ASN A 337 -4.79 -7.22 -17.91
C ASN A 337 -4.92 -5.90 -17.14
N GLY A 338 -4.67 -4.78 -17.84
CA GLY A 338 -4.73 -3.44 -17.30
C GLY A 338 -6.04 -3.12 -16.57
N LYS A 339 -7.18 -3.60 -17.07
CA LYS A 339 -8.48 -3.40 -16.40
C LYS A 339 -8.56 -4.06 -15.03
N GLN A 340 -8.02 -5.28 -14.89
CA GLN A 340 -7.96 -5.96 -13.59
C GLN A 340 -6.99 -5.25 -12.65
N ILE A 341 -5.81 -4.84 -13.15
CA ILE A 341 -4.80 -4.09 -12.39
C ILE A 341 -5.38 -2.76 -11.89
N LEU A 342 -6.00 -1.98 -12.76
CA LEU A 342 -6.65 -0.72 -12.40
C LEU A 342 -7.71 -0.92 -11.32
N ARG A 343 -8.57 -1.91 -11.49
CA ARG A 343 -9.62 -2.20 -10.51
C ARG A 343 -9.04 -2.63 -9.17
N ALA A 344 -8.04 -3.49 -9.17
CA ALA A 344 -7.37 -3.97 -7.96
C ALA A 344 -6.72 -2.81 -7.19
N GLY A 345 -5.94 -1.96 -7.86
CA GLY A 345 -5.29 -0.81 -7.22
C GLY A 345 -6.28 0.16 -6.56
N LEU A 346 -7.43 0.40 -7.18
CA LEU A 346 -8.47 1.26 -6.59
C LEU A 346 -9.17 0.59 -5.39
N GLU A 347 -9.42 -0.72 -5.44
CA GLU A 347 -10.01 -1.47 -4.32
C GLU A 347 -9.07 -1.52 -3.13
N ASP A 348 -7.80 -1.82 -3.36
CA ASP A 348 -6.77 -1.91 -2.33
C ASP A 348 -6.59 -0.56 -1.64
N HIS A 349 -6.43 0.49 -2.44
CA HIS A 349 -6.34 1.86 -1.93
C HIS A 349 -7.57 2.25 -1.10
N PHE A 350 -8.78 1.97 -1.60
CA PHE A 350 -10.03 2.24 -0.88
C PHE A 350 -10.12 1.47 0.44
N CYS A 351 -9.90 0.14 0.41
CA CYS A 351 -10.00 -0.70 1.61
C CYS A 351 -9.01 -0.26 2.69
N GLY A 352 -7.75 -0.01 2.31
CA GLY A 352 -6.74 0.45 3.25
C GLY A 352 -7.08 1.83 3.84
N LYS A 353 -7.49 2.79 3.00
CA LYS A 353 -7.88 4.14 3.45
C LYS A 353 -9.10 4.09 4.38
N LEU A 354 -10.12 3.29 4.06
CA LEU A 354 -11.30 3.11 4.92
C LEU A 354 -10.95 2.50 6.29
N MET A 355 -9.94 1.67 6.34
CA MET A 355 -9.39 1.08 7.56
C MET A 355 -8.38 1.98 8.29
N GLY A 356 -8.16 3.22 7.83
CA GLY A 356 -7.28 4.20 8.48
C GLY A 356 -5.80 4.03 8.16
N LEU A 357 -5.42 3.47 7.01
CA LEU A 357 -4.04 3.24 6.61
C LEU A 357 -3.50 4.28 5.63
N PRO A 358 -2.20 4.61 5.71
CA PRO A 358 -1.50 5.56 4.84
C PRO A 358 -1.14 4.88 3.51
N MET A 359 -2.15 4.69 2.65
CA MET A 359 -2.01 3.91 1.42
C MET A 359 -1.21 4.64 0.34
N GLY A 360 -0.15 3.98 -0.11
CA GLY A 360 0.51 4.22 -1.38
C GLY A 360 0.22 3.11 -2.37
N CYS A 361 0.64 3.28 -3.61
CA CYS A 361 0.49 2.27 -4.64
C CYS A 361 1.74 2.19 -5.52
N ASP A 362 2.21 0.98 -5.73
CA ASP A 362 3.09 0.66 -6.84
C ASP A 362 2.20 0.37 -8.06
N VAL A 363 2.07 1.40 -8.90
CA VAL A 363 1.31 1.35 -10.14
C VAL A 363 2.16 0.62 -11.17
N CYS A 364 2.09 -0.70 -11.17
CA CYS A 364 3.06 -1.53 -11.87
C CYS A 364 2.41 -2.65 -12.68
N TYR A 365 3.18 -3.16 -13.63
CA TYR A 365 2.85 -4.37 -14.41
C TYR A 365 4.14 -5.06 -14.85
N THR A 366 4.01 -6.33 -15.20
CA THR A 366 5.08 -7.09 -15.86
C THR A 366 4.77 -7.22 -17.34
N ASN A 367 5.80 -7.37 -18.17
CA ASN A 367 5.66 -7.51 -19.63
C ASN A 367 4.85 -8.76 -20.08
N HIS A 368 4.50 -9.63 -19.14
CA HIS A 368 3.67 -10.82 -19.40
C HIS A 368 2.17 -10.54 -19.28
N ALA A 369 1.78 -9.43 -18.63
CA ALA A 369 0.39 -9.03 -18.52
C ALA A 369 -0.08 -8.36 -19.82
N GLU A 370 -1.38 -8.46 -20.13
CA GLU A 370 -2.02 -7.72 -21.22
C GLU A 370 -2.34 -6.29 -20.70
N ALA A 371 -1.26 -5.54 -20.45
CA ALA A 371 -1.30 -4.17 -19.92
C ALA A 371 -0.18 -3.35 -20.53
N ASP A 372 -0.35 -2.04 -20.54
CA ASP A 372 0.65 -1.09 -21.02
C ASP A 372 0.72 0.17 -20.13
N GLN A 373 1.55 1.11 -20.53
CA GLN A 373 1.75 2.35 -19.80
C GLN A 373 0.48 3.22 -19.75
N GLU A 374 -0.38 3.19 -20.78
CA GLU A 374 -1.64 3.98 -20.78
C GLU A 374 -2.63 3.48 -19.72
N ASP A 375 -2.69 2.16 -19.48
CA ASP A 375 -3.45 1.58 -18.37
C ASP A 375 -2.93 2.08 -17.02
N MET A 376 -1.59 2.16 -16.88
CA MET A 376 -0.95 2.62 -15.64
C MET A 376 -1.15 4.13 -15.45
N ASP A 377 -1.08 4.94 -16.49
CA ASP A 377 -1.36 6.38 -16.44
C ASP A 377 -2.80 6.66 -16.00
N ALA A 378 -3.76 5.83 -16.47
CA ALA A 378 -5.14 5.90 -16.03
C ALA A 378 -5.28 5.59 -14.52
N LEU A 379 -4.68 4.48 -14.04
CA LEU A 379 -4.69 4.12 -12.62
C LEU A 379 -4.01 5.19 -11.77
N LEU A 380 -2.84 5.65 -12.17
CA LEU A 380 -2.06 6.70 -11.50
C LEU A 380 -2.89 7.97 -11.31
N THR A 381 -3.54 8.43 -12.39
CA THR A 381 -4.37 9.64 -12.34
C THR A 381 -5.57 9.46 -11.40
N MET A 382 -6.25 8.30 -11.45
CA MET A 382 -7.37 8.00 -10.55
C MET A 382 -6.94 7.92 -9.09
N LEU A 383 -5.77 7.35 -8.78
CA LEU A 383 -5.19 7.31 -7.43
C LEU A 383 -4.84 8.72 -6.92
N GLY A 384 -4.28 9.57 -7.78
CA GLY A 384 -4.03 10.97 -7.45
C GLY A 384 -5.32 11.71 -7.06
N VAL A 385 -6.39 11.53 -7.85
CA VAL A 385 -7.73 12.08 -7.55
C VAL A 385 -8.29 11.48 -6.26
N ALA A 386 -8.08 10.20 -6.00
CA ALA A 386 -8.53 9.49 -4.80
C ALA A 386 -7.78 9.91 -3.52
N GLY A 387 -6.71 10.71 -3.62
CA GLY A 387 -5.92 11.16 -2.48
C GLY A 387 -4.95 10.09 -1.98
N CYS A 388 -4.28 9.40 -2.89
CA CYS A 388 -3.19 8.48 -2.57
C CYS A 388 -2.09 9.22 -1.80
N THR A 389 -1.54 8.59 -0.75
CA THR A 389 -0.55 9.22 0.12
C THR A 389 0.80 9.36 -0.59
N TYR A 390 1.19 8.34 -1.35
CA TYR A 390 2.43 8.34 -2.15
C TYR A 390 2.35 7.35 -3.30
N ILE A 391 3.21 7.58 -4.28
CA ILE A 391 3.45 6.68 -5.41
C ILE A 391 4.93 6.32 -5.49
N MET A 392 5.26 5.38 -6.37
CA MET A 392 6.65 5.00 -6.64
C MET A 392 7.36 6.06 -7.50
N GLY A 393 8.66 6.14 -7.35
CA GLY A 393 9.57 6.87 -8.24
C GLY A 393 10.73 5.94 -8.60
N VAL A 394 10.65 5.35 -9.79
CA VAL A 394 11.67 4.42 -10.30
C VAL A 394 12.42 5.11 -11.44
N PRO A 395 13.75 5.02 -11.52
CA PRO A 395 14.49 5.61 -12.62
C PRO A 395 13.98 5.10 -13.98
N GLY A 396 13.47 6.00 -14.82
CA GLY A 396 12.97 5.66 -16.15
C GLY A 396 11.73 4.77 -16.19
N ALA A 397 11.01 4.63 -15.06
CA ALA A 397 9.85 3.73 -14.90
C ALA A 397 10.17 2.23 -15.06
N ASP A 398 11.43 1.85 -15.21
CA ASP A 398 11.86 0.46 -15.44
C ASP A 398 12.80 0.01 -14.32
N ASP A 399 12.33 -0.89 -13.46
CA ASP A 399 13.18 -1.48 -12.43
C ASP A 399 14.01 -2.62 -13.01
N VAL A 400 15.24 -2.29 -13.37
CA VAL A 400 16.18 -3.22 -14.02
C VAL A 400 16.65 -4.34 -13.08
N MET A 401 16.48 -4.23 -11.78
CA MET A 401 16.84 -5.27 -10.81
C MET A 401 15.68 -6.25 -10.60
N LEU A 402 14.46 -5.75 -10.44
CA LEU A 402 13.26 -6.57 -10.21
C LEU A 402 12.56 -6.98 -11.51
N GLY A 403 12.84 -6.32 -12.64
CA GLY A 403 12.36 -6.70 -13.97
C GLY A 403 10.87 -6.41 -14.18
N TYR A 404 10.39 -5.24 -13.76
CA TYR A 404 9.00 -4.81 -13.95
C TYR A 404 8.92 -3.30 -14.26
N GLN A 405 7.80 -2.86 -14.82
CA GLN A 405 7.49 -1.46 -15.07
C GLN A 405 6.67 -0.89 -13.92
N SER A 406 6.96 0.36 -13.55
CA SER A 406 6.29 1.12 -12.50
C SER A 406 6.14 2.59 -12.91
N THR A 407 6.00 3.49 -11.96
CA THR A 407 5.96 4.93 -12.17
C THR A 407 7.34 5.56 -12.04
N SER A 408 7.61 6.57 -12.85
CA SER A 408 8.88 7.31 -12.89
C SER A 408 8.85 8.53 -11.97
N PHE A 409 9.98 9.23 -11.88
CA PHE A 409 10.03 10.54 -11.23
C PHE A 409 9.15 11.59 -11.92
N HIS A 410 8.97 11.49 -13.24
CA HIS A 410 8.12 12.39 -14.02
C HIS A 410 6.64 12.22 -13.71
N ASP A 411 6.20 11.01 -13.38
CA ASP A 411 4.79 10.72 -13.07
C ASP A 411 4.34 11.41 -11.78
N ALA A 412 5.22 11.51 -10.78
CA ALA A 412 4.97 12.29 -9.59
C ALA A 412 4.84 13.79 -9.88
N LEU A 413 5.71 14.32 -10.75
CA LEU A 413 5.64 15.72 -11.18
C LEU A 413 4.36 15.99 -11.96
N TYR A 414 3.97 15.09 -12.87
CA TYR A 414 2.71 15.18 -13.60
C TYR A 414 1.51 15.29 -12.66
N LEU A 415 1.39 14.38 -11.68
CA LEU A 415 0.28 14.42 -10.73
C LEU A 415 0.28 15.70 -9.89
N ARG A 416 1.46 16.13 -9.42
CA ARG A 416 1.58 17.36 -8.63
C ARG A 416 1.16 18.59 -9.42
N GLU A 417 1.54 18.67 -10.69
CA GLU A 417 1.16 19.79 -11.55
C GLU A 417 -0.33 19.78 -11.88
N VAL A 418 -0.86 18.67 -12.39
CA VAL A 418 -2.25 18.56 -12.85
C VAL A 418 -3.26 18.71 -11.70
N LEU A 419 -2.95 18.19 -10.52
CA LEU A 419 -3.84 18.23 -9.36
C LEU A 419 -3.49 19.34 -8.35
N GLY A 420 -2.46 20.15 -8.60
CA GLY A 420 -2.01 21.20 -7.69
C GLY A 420 -1.47 20.65 -6.36
N LEU A 421 -0.85 19.47 -6.38
CA LEU A 421 -0.32 18.82 -5.19
C LEU A 421 1.14 19.23 -4.93
N ARG A 422 1.55 19.14 -3.68
CA ARG A 422 2.88 19.54 -3.22
C ARG A 422 3.57 18.35 -2.51
N PRO A 423 4.92 18.32 -2.43
CA PRO A 423 5.65 17.35 -1.60
C PRO A 423 5.30 17.47 -0.11
N ALA A 424 5.76 16.54 0.72
CA ALA A 424 5.69 16.67 2.18
C ALA A 424 6.31 18.00 2.65
N PRO A 425 5.74 18.68 3.68
CA PRO A 425 6.14 20.06 4.01
C PRO A 425 7.61 20.19 4.39
N GLU A 426 8.16 19.25 5.13
CA GLU A 426 9.56 19.27 5.56
C GLU A 426 10.51 19.10 4.35
N PHE A 427 10.14 18.23 3.44
CA PHE A 427 10.91 17.97 2.21
C PHE A 427 10.80 19.14 1.23
N GLU A 428 9.62 19.73 1.09
CA GLU A 428 9.42 20.92 0.26
C GLU A 428 10.27 22.11 0.73
N ALA A 429 10.33 22.34 2.05
CA ALA A 429 11.19 23.38 2.62
C ALA A 429 12.67 23.11 2.31
N TRP A 430 13.10 21.85 2.38
CA TRP A 430 14.45 21.46 2.00
C TRP A 430 14.73 21.65 0.51
N LEU A 431 13.82 21.25 -0.38
CA LEU A 431 13.95 21.46 -1.84
C LEU A 431 14.11 22.94 -2.19
N GLN A 432 13.36 23.82 -1.51
CA GLN A 432 13.46 25.26 -1.69
C GLN A 432 14.82 25.80 -1.18
N ALA A 433 15.26 25.36 -0.01
CA ALA A 433 16.55 25.76 0.56
C ALA A 433 17.74 25.31 -0.30
N MET A 434 17.61 24.13 -0.96
CA MET A 434 18.61 23.61 -1.89
C MET A 434 18.55 24.25 -3.29
N GLY A 435 17.54 25.10 -3.57
CA GLY A 435 17.36 25.70 -4.90
C GLY A 435 16.93 24.70 -5.98
N ILE A 436 16.33 23.59 -5.60
CA ILE A 436 15.77 22.58 -6.49
C ILE A 436 14.35 22.98 -6.94
N MET A 437 13.60 23.64 -6.04
CA MET A 437 12.20 24.00 -6.23
C MET A 437 11.96 25.48 -5.86
N ASP A 438 11.06 26.14 -6.56
CA ASP A 438 10.62 27.52 -6.21
C ASP A 438 9.51 27.52 -5.14
N ASP A 439 9.10 28.70 -4.72
CA ASP A 439 8.03 28.93 -3.73
C ASP A 439 6.62 28.48 -4.21
N ARG A 440 6.48 28.24 -5.51
CA ARG A 440 5.26 27.71 -6.14
C ARG A 440 5.32 26.21 -6.39
N SER A 441 6.30 25.53 -5.79
CA SER A 441 6.54 24.07 -5.92
C SER A 441 6.85 23.62 -7.36
N ARG A 442 7.48 24.48 -8.18
CA ARG A 442 7.96 24.12 -9.52
C ARG A 442 9.45 23.84 -9.49
N LEU A 443 9.86 22.80 -10.20
CA LEU A 443 11.29 22.51 -10.35
C LEU A 443 12.02 23.66 -11.03
N LEU A 444 13.17 23.99 -10.48
CA LEU A 444 14.08 24.96 -11.08
C LEU A 444 15.06 24.25 -12.01
N PRO A 445 15.50 24.90 -13.10
CA PRO A 445 16.59 24.37 -13.94
C PRO A 445 17.83 24.11 -13.07
N ALA A 446 18.45 22.93 -13.23
CA ALA A 446 19.68 22.58 -12.53
C ALA A 446 20.75 23.65 -12.77
N ARG A 447 21.10 24.40 -11.73
CA ARG A 447 22.17 25.40 -11.72
C ARG A 447 23.30 24.89 -10.84
N GLY A 448 24.52 25.42 -11.04
CA GLY A 448 25.77 24.93 -10.45
C GLY A 448 25.80 24.63 -8.93
N GLY A 449 24.84 25.15 -8.14
CA GLY A 449 24.69 24.78 -6.71
C GLY A 449 24.12 23.37 -6.49
N VAL A 450 23.36 22.85 -7.44
CA VAL A 450 22.77 21.50 -7.40
C VAL A 450 23.81 20.44 -7.79
N LEU A 451 24.83 20.80 -8.58
CA LEU A 451 25.96 19.91 -8.93
C LEU A 451 26.80 19.54 -7.71
N HIS A 452 26.73 20.27 -6.59
CA HIS A 452 27.39 19.87 -5.34
C HIS A 452 26.81 18.59 -4.73
N LEU A 453 25.55 18.22 -5.05
CA LEU A 453 25.04 16.88 -4.72
C LEU A 453 25.83 15.79 -5.44
N ALA A 454 26.19 16.00 -6.71
CA ALA A 454 26.97 15.06 -7.51
C ALA A 454 28.48 15.05 -7.12
N ASP A 455 29.08 16.22 -6.83
CA ASP A 455 30.49 16.33 -6.43
C ASP A 455 30.78 15.59 -5.11
N GLY A 456 29.78 15.43 -4.25
CA GLY A 456 29.89 14.72 -2.99
C GLY A 456 30.13 13.23 -3.11
N MET A 457 29.79 12.61 -4.22
CA MET A 457 30.05 11.18 -4.47
C MET A 457 31.47 10.92 -5.01
N ALA A 458 32.09 11.90 -5.68
CA ALA A 458 33.45 11.78 -6.18
C ALA A 458 34.52 11.95 -5.08
N ALA A 459 34.19 12.60 -3.96
CA ALA A 459 35.11 12.94 -2.88
C ALA A 459 35.19 11.88 -1.75
N GLY A 460 34.47 10.77 -1.85
CA GLY A 460 34.47 9.65 -0.90
C GLY A 460 35.41 8.52 -1.33
N GLN A 461 36.63 8.85 -1.82
CA GLN A 461 37.75 7.91 -1.96
C GLN A 461 38.59 7.85 -0.70
#